data_52f84c5d133a40d2268a5b32635971db
#
_entry.id   52f84c5d133a40d2268a5b32635971db
#
_cell.length_a   1.000
_cell.length_b   1.000
_cell.length_c   1.000
_cell.angle_alpha   90.00
_cell.angle_beta   90.00
_cell.angle_gamma   90.00
#
_symmetry.space_group_name_H-M   'P 1'
#
loop_
_entity.id
_entity.type
_entity.pdbx_description
1 polymer ?
#
loop_
_entity_poly.entity_id
_entity_poly.type
_entity_poly.pdbx_seq_one_letter_code
_entity_poly.pdbx_strand_id
1 'polypeptide(L)'
;PWRVGLSATVGDFEMAKRWLNPTRPDRVRLINPPGATASIKFSHLHFIAAETPPELIDDLYTLTRDRKTLIFCNSRAEVETITAELNALCRRDKREERYLPHHGSINKEVREAAEARMQDKHRAASVVCTSTLELGIDIGRLDLVAQVNSTHSVMSFVQRLGRSGRRPGAPRIMQVYTVEPGPESNAPFYERIPFNFL
;
A
#
# COMPACT_ATOMS: atom_id res chain seq x y z
N PRO A 1 8.65 -36.50 5.61
CA PRO A 1 8.45 -35.32 6.44
C PRO A 1 7.14 -34.64 6.09
N TRP A 2 6.44 -34.07 7.08
CA TRP A 2 5.24 -33.28 6.87
C TRP A 2 5.62 -31.94 6.25
N ARG A 3 4.83 -31.48 5.27
CA ARG A 3 5.00 -30.16 4.66
C ARG A 3 3.76 -29.33 4.98
N VAL A 4 3.96 -28.10 5.40
CA VAL A 4 2.91 -27.13 5.71
C VAL A 4 3.18 -25.87 4.91
N GLY A 5 2.19 -25.39 4.16
CA GLY A 5 2.21 -24.09 3.49
C GLY A 5 1.29 -23.13 4.22
N LEU A 6 1.77 -21.93 4.50
CA LEU A 6 1.00 -20.84 5.08
C LEU A 6 1.02 -19.65 4.12
N SER A 7 -0.14 -19.11 3.80
CA SER A 7 -0.26 -17.91 2.98
C SER A 7 -1.50 -17.11 3.40
N ALA A 8 -1.37 -15.80 3.38
CA ALA A 8 -2.51 -14.91 3.59
C ALA A 8 -3.41 -14.80 2.36
N THR A 9 -2.84 -15.08 1.18
CA THR A 9 -3.52 -14.98 -0.11
C THR A 9 -3.04 -16.11 -1.01
N VAL A 10 -3.97 -16.86 -1.58
CA VAL A 10 -3.69 -17.94 -2.55
C VAL A 10 -4.63 -17.73 -3.73
N GLY A 11 -4.06 -17.46 -4.90
CA GLY A 11 -4.83 -17.25 -6.12
C GLY A 11 -5.34 -18.57 -6.75
N ASP A 12 -4.54 -19.64 -6.63
CA ASP A 12 -4.85 -20.96 -7.16
C ASP A 12 -4.50 -22.04 -6.12
N PHE A 13 -5.53 -22.60 -5.51
CA PHE A 13 -5.37 -23.66 -4.50
C PHE A 13 -4.86 -24.98 -5.09
N GLU A 14 -5.21 -25.30 -6.33
CA GLU A 14 -4.75 -26.55 -6.96
C GLU A 14 -3.27 -26.47 -7.31
N MET A 15 -2.80 -25.33 -7.79
CA MET A 15 -1.37 -25.09 -8.00
C MET A 15 -0.61 -25.15 -6.68
N ALA A 16 -1.13 -24.56 -5.61
CA ALA A 16 -0.51 -24.60 -4.29
C ALA A 16 -0.41 -26.04 -3.74
N LYS A 17 -1.44 -26.87 -3.92
CA LYS A 17 -1.42 -28.30 -3.56
C LYS A 17 -0.36 -29.07 -4.34
N ARG A 18 -0.26 -28.85 -5.66
CA ARG A 18 0.76 -29.47 -6.52
C ARG A 18 2.18 -29.06 -6.11
N TRP A 19 2.36 -27.81 -5.72
CA TRP A 19 3.64 -27.34 -5.23
C TRP A 19 4.05 -27.99 -3.89
N LEU A 20 3.10 -28.16 -2.97
CA LEU A 20 3.35 -28.82 -1.69
C LEU A 20 3.58 -30.33 -1.83
N ASN A 21 2.83 -30.99 -2.69
CA ASN A 21 2.94 -32.43 -2.95
C ASN A 21 2.73 -32.72 -4.46
N PRO A 22 3.81 -32.65 -5.26
CA PRO A 22 3.70 -32.86 -6.70
C PRO A 22 3.18 -34.25 -7.11
N THR A 23 3.45 -35.26 -6.30
CA THR A 23 3.08 -36.66 -6.59
C THR A 23 1.63 -36.97 -6.21
N ARG A 24 1.13 -36.38 -5.13
CA ARG A 24 -0.22 -36.64 -4.61
C ARG A 24 -0.84 -35.34 -4.05
N PRO A 25 -1.21 -34.42 -4.93
CA PRO A 25 -1.82 -33.15 -4.51
C PRO A 25 -3.20 -33.34 -3.82
N ASP A 26 -3.90 -34.41 -4.15
CA ASP A 26 -5.15 -34.84 -3.50
C ASP A 26 -5.01 -35.11 -1.99
N ARG A 27 -3.82 -35.47 -1.52
CA ARG A 27 -3.54 -35.67 -0.10
C ARG A 27 -3.23 -34.38 0.67
N VAL A 28 -3.12 -33.24 0.00
CA VAL A 28 -2.94 -31.96 0.66
C VAL A 28 -4.26 -31.45 1.19
N ARG A 29 -4.37 -31.41 2.51
CA ARG A 29 -5.56 -30.86 3.18
C ARG A 29 -5.49 -29.34 3.16
N LEU A 30 -6.49 -28.71 2.54
CA LEU A 30 -6.69 -27.26 2.59
C LEU A 30 -7.46 -26.91 3.88
N ILE A 31 -6.92 -26.00 4.65
CA ILE A 31 -7.58 -25.38 5.80
C ILE A 31 -7.78 -23.90 5.43
N ASN A 32 -8.98 -23.57 5.01
CA ASN A 32 -9.37 -22.21 4.68
C ASN A 32 -10.58 -21.84 5.59
N PRO A 33 -10.32 -21.35 6.82
CA PRO A 33 -11.40 -20.95 7.69
C PRO A 33 -12.18 -19.79 7.05
N PRO A 34 -13.51 -19.74 7.20
CA PRO A 34 -14.29 -18.60 6.74
C PRO A 34 -13.71 -17.33 7.40
N GLY A 35 -13.15 -16.46 6.58
CA GLY A 35 -12.60 -15.19 7.05
C GLY A 35 -13.72 -14.32 7.62
N ALA A 36 -13.44 -13.64 8.73
CA ALA A 36 -14.30 -12.55 9.16
C ALA A 36 -14.36 -11.52 8.02
N THR A 37 -15.55 -11.26 7.51
CA THR A 37 -15.76 -10.27 6.45
C THR A 37 -15.50 -8.88 7.04
N ALA A 38 -14.28 -8.39 6.89
CA ALA A 38 -13.98 -7.01 7.26
C ALA A 38 -14.62 -6.09 6.21
N SER A 39 -15.35 -5.09 6.65
CA SER A 39 -15.84 -4.05 5.75
C SER A 39 -14.66 -3.33 5.11
N ILE A 40 -14.78 -2.97 3.83
CA ILE A 40 -13.75 -2.25 3.09
C ILE A 40 -14.29 -0.85 2.81
N LYS A 41 -13.50 0.18 3.17
CA LYS A 41 -13.70 1.56 2.76
C LYS A 41 -12.62 1.88 1.74
N PHE A 42 -13.04 2.10 0.51
CA PHE A 42 -12.16 2.36 -0.62
C PHE A 42 -12.51 3.69 -1.26
N SER A 43 -11.49 4.48 -1.58
CA SER A 43 -11.61 5.70 -2.36
C SER A 43 -10.50 5.73 -3.41
N HIS A 44 -10.82 6.28 -4.58
CA HIS A 44 -9.89 6.46 -5.67
C HIS A 44 -9.99 7.89 -6.19
N LEU A 45 -8.86 8.57 -6.27
CA LEU A 45 -8.71 9.86 -6.92
C LEU A 45 -7.77 9.72 -8.12
N HIS A 46 -8.21 10.24 -9.24
CA HIS A 46 -7.46 10.22 -10.49
C HIS A 46 -7.04 11.64 -10.88
N PHE A 47 -5.77 11.81 -11.23
CA PHE A 47 -5.19 13.08 -11.65
C PHE A 47 -4.63 12.96 -13.06
N ILE A 48 -4.94 13.92 -13.89
CA ILE A 48 -4.35 14.04 -15.23
C ILE A 48 -3.19 15.04 -15.11
N ALA A 49 -1.98 14.50 -15.02
CA ALA A 49 -0.75 15.27 -14.88
C ALA A 49 0.45 14.45 -15.38
N ALA A 50 1.52 15.13 -15.82
CA ALA A 50 2.76 14.46 -16.23
C ALA A 50 3.58 13.95 -15.03
N GLU A 51 3.45 14.61 -13.90
CA GLU A 51 4.12 14.29 -12.63
C GLU A 51 3.12 14.35 -11.48
N THR A 52 3.54 13.95 -10.28
CA THR A 52 2.70 14.02 -9.08
C THR A 52 2.27 15.47 -8.83
N PRO A 53 0.98 15.80 -8.93
CA PRO A 53 0.51 17.17 -8.76
C PRO A 53 0.45 17.59 -7.29
N PRO A 54 0.62 18.87 -6.97
CA PRO A 54 0.55 19.39 -5.61
C PRO A 54 -0.77 19.07 -4.90
N GLU A 55 -1.87 19.02 -5.63
CA GLU A 55 -3.20 18.70 -5.11
C GLU A 55 -3.26 17.29 -4.53
N LEU A 56 -2.56 16.32 -5.14
CA LEU A 56 -2.43 14.98 -4.60
C LEU A 56 -1.68 14.99 -3.27
N ILE A 57 -0.59 15.75 -3.19
CA ILE A 57 0.23 15.85 -1.97
C ILE A 57 -0.56 16.53 -0.85
N ASP A 58 -1.30 17.59 -1.15
CA ASP A 58 -2.16 18.29 -0.17
C ASP A 58 -3.30 17.39 0.35
N ASP A 59 -3.96 16.62 -0.53
CA ASP A 59 -4.97 15.66 -0.12
C ASP A 59 -4.38 14.53 0.72
N LEU A 60 -3.27 13.94 0.25
CA LEU A 60 -2.55 12.88 0.96
C LEU A 60 -2.09 13.35 2.34
N TYR A 61 -1.56 14.57 2.44
CA TYR A 61 -1.18 15.18 3.71
C TYR A 61 -2.39 15.35 4.63
N THR A 62 -3.47 15.93 4.14
CA THR A 62 -4.70 16.15 4.91
C THR A 62 -5.27 14.84 5.43
N LEU A 63 -5.25 13.80 4.60
CA LEU A 63 -5.73 12.47 4.95
C LEU A 63 -4.84 11.78 6.03
N THR A 64 -3.52 12.01 6.00
CA THR A 64 -2.57 11.19 6.77
C THR A 64 -1.91 11.90 7.95
N ARG A 65 -1.96 13.25 8.00
CA ARG A 65 -1.23 14.07 9.00
C ARG A 65 -1.51 13.74 10.46
N ASP A 66 -2.64 13.12 10.80
CA ASP A 66 -3.01 12.76 12.18
C ASP A 66 -3.24 11.25 12.32
N ARG A 67 -2.85 10.46 11.33
CA ARG A 67 -3.08 9.01 11.27
C ARG A 67 -1.77 8.24 11.15
N LYS A 68 -1.81 7.00 11.54
CA LYS A 68 -0.74 6.04 11.28
C LYS A 68 -0.99 5.35 9.95
N THR A 69 -0.16 5.63 8.97
CA THR A 69 -0.41 5.26 7.58
C THR A 69 0.80 4.61 6.92
N LEU A 70 0.56 3.62 6.07
CA LEU A 70 1.51 3.25 5.02
C LEU A 70 1.09 3.89 3.70
N ILE A 71 2.04 4.52 3.04
CA ILE A 71 1.87 5.11 1.72
C ILE A 71 2.76 4.33 0.76
N PHE A 72 2.15 3.54 -0.11
CA PHE A 72 2.87 2.74 -1.10
C PHE A 72 3.08 3.51 -2.38
N CYS A 73 4.31 3.45 -2.89
CA CYS A 73 4.73 4.01 -4.18
C CYS A 73 5.36 2.91 -5.03
N ASN A 74 5.48 3.14 -6.34
CA ASN A 74 6.01 2.16 -7.27
C ASN A 74 7.51 2.29 -7.50
N SER A 75 8.10 3.44 -7.19
CA SER A 75 9.54 3.69 -7.37
C SER A 75 10.18 4.29 -6.11
N ARG A 76 11.51 4.15 -6.00
CA ARG A 76 12.29 4.79 -4.94
C ARG A 76 12.27 6.30 -5.04
N ALA A 77 12.30 6.81 -6.27
CA ALA A 77 12.25 8.24 -6.52
C ALA A 77 10.93 8.84 -6.02
N GLU A 78 9.78 8.20 -6.30
CA GLU A 78 8.49 8.61 -5.74
C GLU A 78 8.48 8.59 -4.21
N VAL A 79 9.06 7.56 -3.58
CA VAL A 79 9.17 7.48 -2.12
C VAL A 79 9.90 8.69 -1.57
N GLU A 80 11.07 9.03 -2.12
CA GLU A 80 11.88 10.16 -1.66
C GLU A 80 11.18 11.49 -1.89
N THR A 81 10.63 11.71 -3.08
CA THR A 81 9.94 12.95 -3.44
C THR A 81 8.71 13.18 -2.56
N ILE A 82 7.82 12.20 -2.47
CA ILE A 82 6.59 12.30 -1.68
C ILE A 82 6.91 12.47 -0.18
N THR A 83 7.93 11.77 0.33
CA THR A 83 8.37 11.95 1.72
C THR A 83 8.84 13.37 1.99
N ALA A 84 9.65 13.93 1.09
CA ALA A 84 10.18 15.29 1.21
C ALA A 84 9.07 16.35 1.16
N GLU A 85 8.14 16.20 0.23
CA GLU A 85 7.01 17.12 0.05
C GLU A 85 6.05 17.08 1.26
N LEU A 86 5.67 15.89 1.74
CA LEU A 86 4.82 15.75 2.92
C LEU A 86 5.49 16.32 4.19
N ASN A 87 6.80 16.14 4.36
CA ASN A 87 7.54 16.76 5.46
C ASN A 87 7.68 18.28 5.29
N ALA A 88 7.77 18.80 4.06
CA ALA A 88 7.71 20.23 3.82
C ALA A 88 6.36 20.83 4.27
N LEU A 89 5.24 20.13 4.05
CA LEU A 89 3.94 20.53 4.57
C LEU A 89 3.89 20.47 6.11
N CYS A 90 4.53 19.48 6.74
CA CYS A 90 4.66 19.45 8.19
C CYS A 90 5.40 20.72 8.70
N ARG A 91 6.53 21.08 8.08
CA ARG A 91 7.29 22.31 8.43
C ARG A 91 6.46 23.57 8.22
N ARG A 92 5.75 23.68 7.10
CA ARG A 92 4.83 24.80 6.81
C ARG A 92 3.80 24.99 7.93
N ASP A 93 3.24 23.88 8.40
CA ASP A 93 2.20 23.85 9.44
C ASP A 93 2.79 23.88 10.86
N LYS A 94 4.11 24.07 11.03
CA LYS A 94 4.84 24.06 12.31
C LYS A 94 4.64 22.77 13.10
N ARG A 95 4.58 21.64 12.40
CA ARG A 95 4.46 20.29 12.95
C ARG A 95 5.79 19.54 12.86
N GLU A 96 6.00 18.56 13.74
CA GLU A 96 7.11 17.62 13.65
C GLU A 96 7.03 16.82 12.35
N GLU A 97 8.18 16.61 11.69
CA GLU A 97 8.28 15.70 10.55
C GLU A 97 7.96 14.28 10.97
N ARG A 98 7.09 13.63 10.22
CA ARG A 98 6.53 12.35 10.60
C ARG A 98 6.46 11.33 9.48
N TYR A 99 6.82 11.73 8.28
CA TYR A 99 6.87 10.86 7.12
C TYR A 99 8.29 10.31 6.97
N LEU A 100 8.41 8.99 6.93
CA LEU A 100 9.68 8.29 6.90
C LEU A 100 9.76 7.47 5.61
N PRO A 101 10.85 7.56 4.84
CA PRO A 101 11.02 6.74 3.64
C PRO A 101 11.40 5.31 4.00
N HIS A 102 10.97 4.34 3.18
CA HIS A 102 11.33 2.94 3.35
C HIS A 102 11.42 2.20 2.00
N HIS A 103 12.62 1.94 1.56
CA HIS A 103 12.89 1.14 0.36
C HIS A 103 14.25 0.42 0.46
N GLY A 104 14.49 -0.52 -0.45
CA GLY A 104 15.64 -1.43 -0.36
C GLY A 104 17.02 -0.77 -0.43
N SER A 105 17.14 0.48 -0.90
CA SER A 105 18.42 1.21 -0.97
C SER A 105 18.72 2.06 0.26
N ILE A 106 17.79 2.20 1.19
CA ILE A 106 18.01 2.93 2.44
C ILE A 106 18.83 2.04 3.40
N ASN A 107 19.70 2.66 4.18
CA ASN A 107 20.48 1.99 5.21
C ASN A 107 19.56 1.23 6.18
N LYS A 108 20.07 0.10 6.67
CA LYS A 108 19.34 -0.79 7.56
C LYS A 108 18.86 -0.07 8.83
N GLU A 109 19.70 0.74 9.42
CA GLU A 109 19.44 1.50 10.65
C GLU A 109 18.25 2.47 10.46
N VAL A 110 18.19 3.14 9.32
CA VAL A 110 17.08 4.08 9.00
C VAL A 110 15.78 3.32 8.79
N ARG A 111 15.82 2.15 8.14
CA ARG A 111 14.63 1.30 7.97
C ARG A 111 14.11 0.78 9.32
N GLU A 112 15.00 0.25 10.16
CA GLU A 112 14.65 -0.24 11.49
C GLU A 112 14.09 0.87 12.39
N ALA A 113 14.62 2.10 12.28
CA ALA A 113 14.08 3.27 12.97
C ALA A 113 12.67 3.63 12.49
N ALA A 114 12.41 3.55 11.19
CA ALA A 114 11.07 3.78 10.63
C ALA A 114 10.07 2.70 11.11
N GLU A 115 10.48 1.45 11.12
CA GLU A 115 9.68 0.32 11.61
C GLU A 115 9.38 0.45 13.12
N ALA A 116 10.39 0.78 13.93
CA ALA A 116 10.23 1.01 15.36
C ALA A 116 9.27 2.18 15.65
N ARG A 117 9.38 3.27 14.88
CA ARG A 117 8.46 4.41 15.01
C ARG A 117 7.02 4.03 14.64
N MET A 118 6.83 3.13 13.69
CA MET A 118 5.51 2.59 13.36
C MET A 118 4.93 1.67 14.45
N GLN A 119 5.76 1.02 15.25
CA GLN A 119 5.32 0.19 16.38
C GLN A 119 4.90 1.03 17.60
N ASP A 120 5.41 2.26 17.74
CA ASP A 120 5.04 3.16 18.83
C ASP A 120 3.54 3.50 18.76
N LYS A 121 2.79 3.10 19.81
CA LYS A 121 1.33 3.27 19.88
C LYS A 121 0.90 4.71 20.16
N HIS A 122 1.80 5.55 20.65
CA HIS A 122 1.50 6.89 21.14
C HIS A 122 1.84 7.98 20.12
N ARG A 123 2.61 7.65 19.08
CA ARG A 123 2.98 8.59 18.04
C ARG A 123 2.31 8.23 16.72
N ALA A 124 1.65 9.20 16.14
CA ALA A 124 1.23 9.11 14.77
C ALA A 124 2.48 9.24 13.87
N ALA A 125 2.75 8.24 13.06
CA ALA A 125 3.82 8.24 12.08
C ALA A 125 3.32 7.63 10.77
N SER A 126 3.82 8.08 9.66
CA SER A 126 3.51 7.49 8.35
C SER A 126 4.81 7.08 7.67
N VAL A 127 4.78 5.95 6.99
CA VAL A 127 5.92 5.49 6.20
C VAL A 127 5.53 5.50 4.73
N VAL A 128 6.34 6.16 3.92
CA VAL A 128 6.26 6.12 2.46
C VAL A 128 7.20 5.03 1.98
N CYS A 129 6.69 4.02 1.27
CA CYS A 129 7.46 2.83 0.97
C CYS A 129 7.16 2.25 -0.42
N THR A 130 8.11 1.46 -0.91
CA THR A 130 7.88 0.54 -2.01
C THR A 130 7.24 -0.78 -1.48
N SER A 131 7.26 -1.85 -2.26
CA SER A 131 6.76 -3.17 -1.83
C SER A 131 7.46 -3.78 -0.61
N THR A 132 8.51 -3.15 -0.09
CA THR A 132 9.29 -3.66 1.07
C THR A 132 8.46 -3.90 2.34
N LEU A 133 7.37 -3.15 2.52
CA LEU A 133 6.45 -3.31 3.65
C LEU A 133 5.13 -4.01 3.28
N GLU A 134 5.06 -4.61 2.10
CA GLU A 134 3.90 -5.38 1.65
C GLU A 134 3.76 -6.70 2.42
N LEU A 135 4.88 -7.34 2.76
CA LEU A 135 4.93 -8.64 3.42
C LEU A 135 5.86 -8.64 4.65
N GLY A 136 5.53 -9.51 5.61
CA GLY A 136 6.48 -10.05 6.58
C GLY A 136 6.84 -9.19 7.80
N ILE A 137 6.52 -7.90 7.85
CA ILE A 137 6.91 -7.02 8.95
C ILE A 137 5.70 -6.65 9.81
N ASP A 138 5.84 -6.79 11.12
CA ASP A 138 4.86 -6.27 12.06
C ASP A 138 5.11 -4.78 12.31
N ILE A 139 4.34 -3.96 11.63
CA ILE A 139 4.38 -2.49 11.73
C ILE A 139 3.30 -1.92 12.65
N GLY A 140 2.70 -2.79 13.45
CA GLY A 140 1.65 -2.38 14.38
C GLY A 140 0.31 -2.09 13.70
N ARG A 141 -0.48 -1.23 14.35
CA ARG A 141 -1.84 -0.89 13.89
C ARG A 141 -1.80 0.29 12.95
N LEU A 142 -2.40 0.12 11.79
CA LEU A 142 -2.57 1.18 10.80
C LEU A 142 -4.02 1.65 10.77
N ASP A 143 -4.19 2.95 10.62
CA ASP A 143 -5.51 3.56 10.47
C ASP A 143 -6.00 3.45 9.03
N LEU A 144 -5.08 3.59 8.06
CA LEU A 144 -5.35 3.45 6.64
C LEU A 144 -4.09 3.05 5.87
N VAL A 145 -4.29 2.65 4.64
CA VAL A 145 -3.24 2.48 3.62
C VAL A 145 -3.53 3.44 2.47
N ALA A 146 -2.52 4.14 2.01
CA ALA A 146 -2.58 4.90 0.77
C ALA A 146 -1.72 4.21 -0.30
N GLN A 147 -2.12 4.32 -1.55
CA GLN A 147 -1.42 3.83 -2.71
C GLN A 147 -1.30 4.95 -3.75
N VAL A 148 -0.09 5.28 -4.14
CA VAL A 148 0.17 6.16 -5.28
C VAL A 148 0.47 5.30 -6.49
N ASN A 149 -0.26 5.53 -7.56
CA ASN A 149 -0.31 4.76 -8.79
C ASN A 149 -0.82 3.32 -8.61
N SER A 150 -1.00 2.59 -9.70
CA SER A 150 -1.56 1.25 -9.69
C SER A 150 -0.61 0.23 -9.07
N THR A 151 -1.15 -0.79 -8.43
CA THR A 151 -0.35 -1.94 -8.00
C THR A 151 -0.05 -2.84 -9.19
N HIS A 152 1.10 -3.54 -9.15
CA HIS A 152 1.49 -4.46 -10.22
C HIS A 152 0.60 -5.71 -10.34
N SER A 153 -0.17 -6.00 -9.30
CA SER A 153 -1.08 -7.16 -9.29
C SER A 153 -2.21 -7.00 -8.29
N VAL A 154 -3.30 -7.70 -8.52
CA VAL A 154 -4.42 -7.82 -7.57
C VAL A 154 -3.95 -8.40 -6.22
N MET A 155 -2.98 -9.31 -6.25
CA MET A 155 -2.39 -9.90 -5.05
C MET A 155 -1.73 -8.84 -4.18
N SER A 156 -0.88 -7.99 -4.76
CA SER A 156 -0.26 -6.86 -4.08
C SER A 156 -1.30 -5.91 -3.49
N PHE A 157 -2.35 -5.61 -4.25
CA PHE A 157 -3.45 -4.78 -3.77
C PHE A 157 -4.09 -5.36 -2.50
N VAL A 158 -4.47 -6.64 -2.52
CA VAL A 158 -5.10 -7.32 -1.38
C VAL A 158 -4.15 -7.39 -0.18
N GLN A 159 -2.87 -7.62 -0.40
CA GLN A 159 -1.86 -7.66 0.66
C GLN A 159 -1.67 -6.29 1.31
N ARG A 160 -1.62 -5.21 0.52
CA ARG A 160 -1.53 -3.82 1.01
C ARG A 160 -2.78 -3.42 1.78
N LEU A 161 -3.98 -3.69 1.22
CA LEU A 161 -5.25 -3.46 1.90
C LEU A 161 -5.32 -4.19 3.25
N GLY A 162 -4.80 -5.42 3.32
CA GLY A 162 -4.73 -6.23 4.53
C GLY A 162 -3.80 -5.69 5.62
N ARG A 163 -3.06 -4.60 5.37
CA ARG A 163 -2.26 -3.91 6.38
C ARG A 163 -3.09 -3.02 7.28
N SER A 164 -4.22 -2.48 6.82
CA SER A 164 -5.20 -1.73 7.63
C SER A 164 -6.27 -2.64 8.23
N GLY A 165 -7.05 -2.14 9.19
CA GLY A 165 -8.22 -2.82 9.73
C GLY A 165 -7.95 -4.13 10.49
N ARG A 166 -6.81 -4.25 11.16
CA ARG A 166 -6.45 -5.46 11.93
C ARG A 166 -7.16 -5.62 13.26
N ARG A 167 -8.04 -4.69 13.63
CA ARG A 167 -8.89 -4.84 14.83
C ARG A 167 -10.15 -5.61 14.45
N PRO A 168 -10.66 -6.50 15.32
CA PRO A 168 -11.98 -7.09 15.14
C PRO A 168 -13.03 -5.99 14.93
N GLY A 169 -13.80 -6.09 13.84
CA GLY A 169 -14.86 -5.12 13.51
C GLY A 169 -14.38 -3.80 12.88
N ALA A 170 -13.06 -3.54 12.81
CA ALA A 170 -12.56 -2.34 12.14
C ALA A 170 -12.58 -2.51 10.62
N PRO A 171 -12.98 -1.47 9.87
CA PRO A 171 -12.92 -1.49 8.42
C PRO A 171 -11.46 -1.48 7.93
N ARG A 172 -11.20 -2.14 6.82
CA ARG A 172 -9.99 -1.92 6.04
C ARG A 172 -10.16 -0.66 5.23
N ILE A 173 -9.25 0.28 5.36
CA ILE A 173 -9.34 1.58 4.70
C ILE A 173 -8.19 1.72 3.72
N MET A 174 -8.50 2.02 2.47
CA MET A 174 -7.51 2.24 1.42
C MET A 174 -7.91 3.44 0.55
N GLN A 175 -6.97 4.36 0.40
CA GLN A 175 -7.03 5.46 -0.55
C GLN A 175 -6.08 5.17 -1.70
N VAL A 176 -6.54 5.27 -2.92
CA VAL A 176 -5.70 5.14 -4.13
C VAL A 176 -5.66 6.47 -4.87
N TYR A 177 -4.50 6.83 -5.33
CA TYR A 177 -4.24 7.96 -6.20
C TYR A 177 -3.62 7.43 -7.49
N THR A 178 -4.15 7.81 -8.63
CA THR A 178 -3.52 7.54 -9.93
C THR A 178 -3.19 8.85 -10.63
N VAL A 179 -2.00 8.90 -11.21
CA VAL A 179 -1.51 10.03 -11.97
C VAL A 179 -1.15 9.54 -13.35
N GLU A 180 -1.75 10.13 -14.36
CA GLU A 180 -1.49 9.76 -15.76
C GLU A 180 -1.38 11.03 -16.60
N PRO A 181 -0.44 11.07 -17.57
CA PRO A 181 -0.37 12.16 -18.51
C PRO A 181 -1.65 12.22 -19.34
N GLY A 182 -2.14 13.43 -19.60
CA GLY A 182 -3.26 13.62 -20.50
C GLY A 182 -2.95 13.12 -21.90
N PRO A 183 -3.96 12.72 -22.69
CA PRO A 183 -3.76 12.32 -24.07
C PRO A 183 -3.18 13.48 -24.88
N GLU A 184 -2.31 13.19 -25.83
CA GLU A 184 -1.83 14.21 -26.77
C GLU A 184 -2.99 14.86 -27.52
N SER A 185 -2.87 16.13 -27.86
CA SER A 185 -3.95 16.91 -28.50
C SER A 185 -4.47 16.29 -29.83
N ASN A 186 -3.61 15.53 -30.52
CA ASN A 186 -3.89 14.80 -31.77
C ASN A 186 -4.19 13.32 -31.56
N ALA A 187 -4.26 12.84 -30.32
CA ALA A 187 -4.53 11.46 -30.02
C ALA A 187 -5.87 11.00 -30.59
N PRO A 188 -6.00 9.77 -31.09
CA PRO A 188 -7.27 9.20 -31.55
C PRO A 188 -8.35 9.25 -30.47
N PHE A 189 -9.61 9.29 -30.90
CA PHE A 189 -10.76 9.41 -30.00
C PHE A 189 -10.78 8.34 -28.91
N TYR A 190 -10.43 7.10 -29.22
CA TYR A 190 -10.36 5.98 -28.26
C TYR A 190 -9.26 6.15 -27.19
N GLU A 191 -8.22 6.94 -27.45
CA GLU A 191 -7.19 7.27 -26.46
C GLU A 191 -7.62 8.45 -25.56
N ARG A 192 -8.59 9.25 -25.98
CA ARG A 192 -9.12 10.40 -25.23
C ARG A 192 -10.26 10.04 -24.29
N ILE A 193 -10.98 8.94 -24.58
CA ILE A 193 -12.13 8.50 -23.77
C ILE A 193 -11.73 7.91 -22.41
N PRO A 194 -10.61 7.25 -22.25
CA PRO A 194 -10.46 6.17 -21.27
C PRO A 194 -10.60 6.59 -19.84
N PHE A 195 -10.15 7.78 -19.52
CA PHE A 195 -9.87 8.10 -18.12
C PHE A 195 -11.00 8.87 -17.42
N ASN A 196 -12.03 9.24 -18.14
CA ASN A 196 -13.21 9.92 -17.57
C ASN A 196 -14.30 8.96 -17.08
N PHE A 197 -14.11 7.64 -17.26
CA PHE A 197 -15.14 6.62 -16.96
C PHE A 197 -14.62 5.47 -16.07
N LEU A 198 -13.40 5.54 -15.56
CA LEU A 198 -12.89 4.69 -14.50
C LEU A 198 -12.90 5.47 -13.19
#